data_303f4b0bfa974b57bd0ac7fd40512c56
#
_entry.id   303f4b0bfa974b57bd0ac7fd40512c56
#
_cell.length_a   1.000
_cell.length_b   1.000
_cell.length_c   1.000
_cell.angle_alpha   90.00
_cell.angle_beta   90.00
_cell.angle_gamma   90.00
#
_symmetry.space_group_name_H-M   'P 1'
#
loop_
_entity.id
_entity.type
_entity.pdbx_description
1 polymer ?
#
loop_
_entity_poly.entity_id
_entity_poly.type
_entity_poly.pdbx_seq_one_letter_code
_entity_poly.pdbx_strand_id
1 'polypeptide(L)'
;MNNFFFRPVAPQSASPYSVRVPTRFTVLGSGSAGNASFLETDQTRLLIDAGLSGRQIRLRLAQMGRSPETLDGILLTHEHTDHTQGLKALCAKLEIPVYCNRLTADELRFRMETKLDVRQFVTGQSFEIGDVTVENFSVPHDAQDPVGFHVRTADGGVGVLTDLGQATRLVLERVRGVSALFIEANYDLNLLQEDTRRPWAIKQRIMSRHGHLANSSTAEAVENLANGTLRNIVLGHLSRDCNTPEIAKEAVAEKLLQAGIDSLRIDVSTQANPTETITL
;
A
#
# COMPACT_ATOMS: atom_id res chain seq x y z
N MET A 1 -54.10 -12.78 -24.68
CA MET A 1 -52.86 -12.12 -25.07
C MET A 1 -52.70 -10.87 -24.21
N ASN A 2 -51.94 -10.95 -23.12
CA ASN A 2 -51.74 -9.83 -22.21
C ASN A 2 -50.35 -9.27 -22.45
N ASN A 3 -50.30 -8.08 -23.07
CA ASN A 3 -49.04 -7.31 -23.25
C ASN A 3 -48.67 -6.59 -21.93
N PHE A 4 -47.66 -7.08 -21.26
CA PHE A 4 -47.00 -6.33 -20.18
C PHE A 4 -46.02 -5.34 -20.80
N PHE A 5 -46.33 -4.05 -20.76
CA PHE A 5 -45.41 -2.96 -21.06
C PHE A 5 -44.50 -2.72 -19.87
N PHE A 6 -43.21 -3.03 -20.00
CA PHE A 6 -42.20 -2.55 -19.08
C PHE A 6 -42.04 -1.04 -19.25
N ARG A 7 -42.34 -0.28 -18.22
CA ARG A 7 -41.94 1.15 -18.14
C ARG A 7 -40.45 1.20 -17.79
N PRO A 8 -39.64 1.93 -18.56
CA PRO A 8 -38.22 2.17 -18.15
C PRO A 8 -38.24 3.06 -16.89
N VAL A 9 -37.53 2.62 -15.84
CA VAL A 9 -37.24 3.47 -14.68
C VAL A 9 -36.22 4.50 -15.11
N ALA A 10 -36.58 5.78 -15.05
CA ALA A 10 -35.67 6.87 -15.34
C ALA A 10 -34.50 6.85 -14.33
N PRO A 11 -33.26 7.12 -14.76
CA PRO A 11 -32.14 7.24 -13.83
C PRO A 11 -32.45 8.37 -12.84
N GLN A 12 -32.32 8.08 -11.54
CA GLN A 12 -32.45 9.10 -10.50
C GLN A 12 -31.31 10.10 -10.74
N SER A 13 -31.67 11.35 -11.01
CA SER A 13 -30.73 12.45 -11.11
C SER A 13 -30.03 12.63 -9.74
N ALA A 14 -28.69 12.49 -9.70
CA ALA A 14 -27.90 12.81 -8.54
C ALA A 14 -28.20 14.25 -8.09
N SER A 15 -28.43 14.46 -6.80
CA SER A 15 -28.65 15.78 -6.22
C SER A 15 -27.44 16.67 -6.52
N PRO A 16 -27.62 17.91 -7.01
CA PRO A 16 -26.50 18.82 -7.34
C PRO A 16 -25.74 19.33 -6.11
N TYR A 17 -26.05 18.89 -4.91
CA TYR A 17 -25.46 19.31 -3.62
C TYR A 17 -24.82 18.20 -2.81
N SER A 18 -24.47 17.04 -3.39
CA SER A 18 -23.66 16.09 -2.66
C SER A 18 -22.23 16.64 -2.58
N VAL A 19 -21.81 17.09 -1.40
CA VAL A 19 -20.41 17.42 -1.12
C VAL A 19 -19.63 16.15 -1.29
N ARG A 20 -18.86 16.05 -2.37
CA ARG A 20 -18.03 14.89 -2.66
C ARG A 20 -16.98 14.74 -1.55
N VAL A 21 -16.81 13.53 -1.02
CA VAL A 21 -15.77 13.23 -0.06
C VAL A 21 -14.43 13.10 -0.81
N PRO A 22 -13.40 13.91 -0.46
CA PRO A 22 -12.10 13.78 -1.12
C PRO A 22 -11.47 12.43 -0.79
N THR A 23 -10.59 11.98 -1.68
CA THR A 23 -9.79 10.78 -1.47
C THR A 23 -8.91 10.90 -0.23
N ARG A 24 -8.92 9.87 0.62
CA ARG A 24 -8.13 9.79 1.85
C ARG A 24 -7.28 8.55 1.86
N PHE A 25 -6.04 8.70 2.31
CA PHE A 25 -5.10 7.60 2.45
C PHE A 25 -4.45 7.62 3.83
N THR A 26 -4.41 6.45 4.49
CA THR A 26 -3.85 6.28 5.84
C THR A 26 -3.07 4.98 5.91
N VAL A 27 -1.81 5.02 6.30
CA VAL A 27 -1.08 3.79 6.62
C VAL A 27 -1.47 3.38 8.03
N LEU A 28 -2.21 2.27 8.14
CA LEU A 28 -2.69 1.77 9.44
C LEU A 28 -1.54 1.28 10.31
N GLY A 29 -0.47 0.81 9.70
CA GLY A 29 0.77 0.41 10.33
C GLY A 29 1.66 -0.30 9.35
N SER A 30 2.98 -0.22 9.57
CA SER A 30 3.97 -0.77 8.68
C SER A 30 5.23 -1.21 9.41
N GLY A 31 5.83 -2.29 8.93
CA GLY A 31 7.05 -2.92 9.43
C GLY A 31 6.96 -4.44 9.37
N SER A 32 8.03 -5.14 9.73
CA SER A 32 8.15 -6.60 9.66
C SER A 32 7.14 -7.41 10.50
N ALA A 33 6.31 -6.77 11.33
CA ALA A 33 5.27 -7.43 12.10
C ALA A 33 3.87 -7.24 11.51
N GLY A 34 3.75 -6.52 10.39
CA GLY A 34 2.53 -6.39 9.62
C GLY A 34 2.37 -5.03 8.96
N ASN A 35 1.89 -5.07 7.73
CA ASN A 35 1.65 -3.92 6.87
C ASN A 35 0.16 -3.86 6.51
N ALA A 36 -0.43 -2.69 6.61
CA ALA A 36 -1.78 -2.42 6.15
C ALA A 36 -1.97 -0.93 5.92
N SER A 37 -2.58 -0.56 4.80
CA SER A 37 -2.98 0.82 4.50
C SER A 37 -4.45 0.85 4.11
N PHE A 38 -5.10 1.98 4.34
CA PHE A 38 -6.50 2.20 4.05
C PHE A 38 -6.65 3.38 3.09
N LEU A 39 -7.36 3.16 2.00
CA LEU A 39 -7.75 4.18 1.03
C LEU A 39 -9.26 4.25 0.96
N GLU A 40 -9.81 5.45 1.04
CA GLU A 40 -11.22 5.69 0.78
C GLU A 40 -11.45 6.86 -0.17
N THR A 41 -12.46 6.71 -1.02
CA THR A 41 -13.04 7.74 -1.85
C THR A 41 -14.48 8.00 -1.41
N ASP A 42 -15.24 8.72 -2.20
CA ASP A 42 -16.68 8.90 -1.97
C ASP A 42 -17.47 7.58 -2.04
N GLN A 43 -17.04 6.62 -2.88
CA GLN A 43 -17.77 5.38 -3.14
C GLN A 43 -17.00 4.11 -2.78
N THR A 44 -15.67 4.16 -2.64
CA THR A 44 -14.83 2.96 -2.52
C THR A 44 -13.96 3.00 -1.27
N ARG A 45 -13.86 1.87 -0.58
CA ARG A 45 -13.01 1.66 0.59
C ARG A 45 -12.15 0.42 0.41
N LEU A 46 -10.85 0.62 0.31
CA LEU A 46 -9.89 -0.45 0.08
C LEU A 46 -8.91 -0.57 1.25
N LEU A 47 -8.65 -1.79 1.63
CA LEU A 47 -7.48 -2.13 2.42
C LEU A 47 -6.37 -2.55 1.46
N ILE A 48 -5.16 -2.03 1.62
CA ILE A 48 -3.98 -2.46 0.87
C ILE A 48 -3.08 -3.17 1.86
N ASP A 49 -2.92 -4.46 1.64
CA ASP A 49 -2.39 -5.46 2.56
C ASP A 49 -3.18 -5.61 3.87
N ALA A 50 -3.11 -6.79 4.44
CA ALA A 50 -3.78 -7.16 5.69
C ALA A 50 -2.80 -7.87 6.64
N GLY A 51 -1.59 -7.33 6.75
CA GLY A 51 -0.50 -7.95 7.51
C GLY A 51 -0.59 -7.73 9.02
N LEU A 52 -1.36 -6.74 9.49
CA LEU A 52 -1.69 -6.60 10.90
C LEU A 52 -2.71 -7.68 11.30
N SER A 53 -2.76 -8.07 12.57
CA SER A 53 -3.83 -8.96 13.03
C SER A 53 -5.21 -8.35 12.76
N GLY A 54 -6.21 -9.17 12.45
CA GLY A 54 -7.58 -8.70 12.18
C GLY A 54 -8.16 -7.83 13.31
N ARG A 55 -7.75 -8.09 14.59
CA ARG A 55 -8.10 -7.24 15.72
C ARG A 55 -7.47 -5.84 15.59
N GLN A 56 -6.20 -5.76 15.23
CA GLN A 56 -5.52 -4.47 15.06
C GLN A 56 -6.09 -3.68 13.90
N ILE A 57 -6.36 -4.32 12.76
CA ILE A 57 -7.00 -3.66 11.61
C ILE A 57 -8.36 -3.08 12.05
N ARG A 58 -9.20 -3.87 12.73
CA ARG A 58 -10.51 -3.41 13.23
C ARG A 58 -10.39 -2.22 14.17
N LEU A 59 -9.46 -2.26 15.13
CA LEU A 59 -9.25 -1.16 16.09
C LEU A 59 -8.80 0.12 15.39
N ARG A 60 -7.87 0.02 14.44
CA ARG A 60 -7.32 1.18 13.72
C ARG A 60 -8.33 1.80 12.75
N LEU A 61 -9.12 0.99 12.08
CA LEU A 61 -10.26 1.49 11.29
C LEU A 61 -11.29 2.19 12.19
N ALA A 62 -11.60 1.63 13.37
CA ALA A 62 -12.53 2.24 14.32
C ALA A 62 -12.06 3.61 14.83
N GLN A 63 -10.75 3.83 15.01
CA GLN A 63 -10.19 5.15 15.35
C GLN A 63 -10.52 6.23 14.30
N MET A 64 -10.72 5.82 13.06
CA MET A 64 -11.13 6.71 11.95
C MET A 64 -12.65 6.71 11.71
N GLY A 65 -13.43 6.09 12.59
CA GLY A 65 -14.88 5.93 12.41
C GLY A 65 -15.24 4.99 11.27
N ARG A 66 -14.37 4.02 10.97
CA ARG A 66 -14.56 3.01 9.90
C ARG A 66 -14.57 1.60 10.49
N SER A 67 -15.05 0.64 9.70
CA SER A 67 -15.08 -0.76 10.11
C SER A 67 -14.79 -1.68 8.91
N PRO A 68 -14.25 -2.90 9.14
CA PRO A 68 -14.00 -3.84 8.07
C PRO A 68 -15.24 -4.25 7.27
N GLU A 69 -16.42 -4.16 7.88
CA GLU A 69 -17.72 -4.46 7.25
C GLU A 69 -18.06 -3.50 6.09
N THR A 70 -17.36 -2.38 6.00
CA THR A 70 -17.56 -1.37 4.94
C THR A 70 -16.50 -1.43 3.85
N LEU A 71 -15.60 -2.42 3.88
CA LEU A 71 -14.56 -2.57 2.86
C LEU A 71 -15.14 -3.19 1.59
N ASP A 72 -14.83 -2.57 0.45
CA ASP A 72 -15.17 -3.07 -0.88
C ASP A 72 -14.13 -4.07 -1.39
N GLY A 73 -12.94 -4.11 -0.79
CA GLY A 73 -11.91 -5.07 -1.14
C GLY A 73 -10.62 -4.93 -0.36
N ILE A 74 -9.80 -5.97 -0.47
CA ILE A 74 -8.43 -6.02 0.04
C ILE A 74 -7.52 -6.26 -1.16
N LEU A 75 -6.62 -5.32 -1.45
CA LEU A 75 -5.55 -5.48 -2.44
C LEU A 75 -4.35 -6.11 -1.76
N LEU A 76 -3.75 -7.14 -2.34
CA LEU A 76 -2.54 -7.76 -1.81
C LEU A 76 -1.34 -7.52 -2.72
N THR A 77 -0.26 -7.04 -2.13
CA THR A 77 1.03 -6.87 -2.82
C THR A 77 1.70 -8.22 -3.08
N HIS A 78 1.70 -9.10 -2.09
CA HIS A 78 2.28 -10.45 -2.16
C HIS A 78 1.83 -11.33 -0.97
N GLU A 79 2.30 -12.58 -0.92
CA GLU A 79 1.81 -13.62 0.00
C GLU A 79 2.49 -13.66 1.38
N HIS A 80 3.50 -12.87 1.68
CA HIS A 80 4.20 -12.94 2.97
C HIS A 80 3.27 -12.69 4.15
N THR A 81 3.61 -13.28 5.29
CA THR A 81 2.74 -13.28 6.48
C THR A 81 2.46 -11.88 7.00
N ASP A 82 3.45 -11.00 6.96
CA ASP A 82 3.32 -9.59 7.36
C ASP A 82 2.51 -8.73 6.37
N HIS A 83 1.96 -9.33 5.31
CA HIS A 83 0.99 -8.74 4.38
C HIS A 83 -0.37 -9.46 4.40
N THR A 84 -0.44 -10.66 5.00
CA THR A 84 -1.63 -11.54 4.89
C THR A 84 -2.18 -12.06 6.21
N GLN A 85 -1.48 -11.88 7.34
CA GLN A 85 -1.83 -12.44 8.66
C GLN A 85 -3.27 -12.15 9.10
N GLY A 86 -3.80 -10.97 8.79
CA GLY A 86 -5.14 -10.55 9.18
C GLY A 86 -6.26 -11.16 8.35
N LEU A 87 -5.98 -11.68 7.14
CA LEU A 87 -6.98 -12.17 6.19
C LEU A 87 -7.91 -13.19 6.80
N LYS A 88 -7.36 -14.21 7.49
CA LYS A 88 -8.17 -15.26 8.12
C LYS A 88 -9.22 -14.68 9.06
N ALA A 89 -8.83 -13.74 9.90
CA ALA A 89 -9.73 -13.15 10.88
C ALA A 89 -10.75 -12.15 10.28
N LEU A 90 -10.38 -11.46 9.20
CA LEU A 90 -11.26 -10.54 8.49
C LEU A 90 -12.26 -11.32 7.62
N CYS A 91 -11.77 -12.25 6.80
CA CYS A 91 -12.58 -12.92 5.79
C CYS A 91 -13.37 -14.13 6.33
N ALA A 92 -13.07 -14.62 7.55
CA ALA A 92 -13.81 -15.74 8.14
C ALA A 92 -15.30 -15.45 8.38
N LYS A 93 -15.67 -14.18 8.54
CA LYS A 93 -17.04 -13.74 8.82
C LYS A 93 -17.56 -12.70 7.82
N LEU A 94 -16.66 -12.10 7.06
CA LEU A 94 -16.97 -11.05 6.10
C LEU A 94 -16.57 -11.55 4.71
N GLU A 95 -17.49 -11.45 3.77
CA GLU A 95 -17.24 -11.80 2.38
C GLU A 95 -16.53 -10.66 1.63
N ILE A 96 -15.39 -10.20 2.16
CA ILE A 96 -14.61 -9.12 1.56
C ILE A 96 -13.81 -9.70 0.39
N PRO A 97 -13.97 -9.18 -0.85
CA PRO A 97 -13.16 -9.61 -1.98
C PRO A 97 -11.68 -9.36 -1.75
N VAL A 98 -10.83 -10.36 -2.04
CA VAL A 98 -9.38 -10.28 -1.95
C VAL A 98 -8.80 -10.27 -3.35
N TYR A 99 -8.22 -9.14 -3.74
CA TYR A 99 -7.61 -8.94 -5.05
C TYR A 99 -6.12 -9.24 -5.00
N CYS A 100 -5.69 -10.25 -5.75
CA CYS A 100 -4.28 -10.61 -5.87
C CYS A 100 -4.03 -11.29 -7.24
N ASN A 101 -2.76 -11.40 -7.64
CA ASN A 101 -2.44 -12.16 -8.83
C ASN A 101 -2.53 -13.68 -8.60
N ARG A 102 -2.39 -14.45 -9.68
CA ARG A 102 -2.55 -15.91 -9.63
C ARG A 102 -1.57 -16.60 -8.68
N LEU A 103 -0.28 -16.22 -8.71
CA LEU A 103 0.74 -16.88 -7.91
C LEU A 103 0.55 -16.61 -6.42
N THR A 104 0.26 -15.37 -6.04
CA THR A 104 -0.15 -15.01 -4.67
C THR A 104 -1.40 -15.79 -4.25
N ALA A 105 -2.41 -15.90 -5.12
CA ALA A 105 -3.64 -16.65 -4.81
C ALA A 105 -3.37 -18.15 -4.58
N ASP A 106 -2.50 -18.75 -5.39
CA ASP A 106 -2.14 -20.17 -5.26
C ASP A 106 -1.42 -20.43 -3.94
N GLU A 107 -0.48 -19.55 -3.55
CA GLU A 107 0.22 -19.66 -2.27
C GLU A 107 -0.71 -19.45 -1.06
N LEU A 108 -1.66 -18.51 -1.14
CA LEU A 108 -2.67 -18.31 -0.10
C LEU A 108 -3.55 -19.54 0.09
N ARG A 109 -4.00 -20.17 -1.01
CA ARG A 109 -4.79 -21.40 -0.95
C ARG A 109 -4.03 -22.56 -0.29
N PHE A 110 -2.71 -22.63 -0.52
CA PHE A 110 -1.86 -23.64 0.08
C PHE A 110 -1.66 -23.41 1.58
N ARG A 111 -1.51 -22.15 2.01
CA ARG A 111 -1.23 -21.80 3.43
C ARG A 111 -2.47 -21.63 4.29
N MET A 112 -3.60 -21.26 3.69
CA MET A 112 -4.80 -20.91 4.43
C MET A 112 -5.91 -21.92 4.23
N GLU A 113 -6.43 -22.48 5.33
CA GLU A 113 -7.64 -23.32 5.33
C GLU A 113 -8.92 -22.50 5.11
N THR A 114 -8.85 -21.16 5.28
CA THR A 114 -10.01 -20.28 5.15
C THR A 114 -10.32 -20.04 3.68
N LYS A 115 -11.57 -20.26 3.27
CA LYS A 115 -12.04 -19.92 1.94
C LYS A 115 -12.09 -18.39 1.81
N LEU A 116 -11.31 -17.84 0.87
CA LEU A 116 -11.30 -16.43 0.51
C LEU A 116 -12.11 -16.21 -0.77
N ASP A 117 -12.83 -15.09 -0.89
CA ASP A 117 -13.39 -14.62 -2.18
C ASP A 117 -12.27 -13.95 -2.98
N VAL A 118 -11.47 -14.76 -3.68
CA VAL A 118 -10.32 -14.28 -4.43
C VAL A 118 -10.74 -13.77 -5.80
N ARG A 119 -10.43 -12.51 -6.08
CA ARG A 119 -10.56 -11.84 -7.38
C ARG A 119 -9.18 -11.68 -8.00
N GLN A 120 -8.87 -12.50 -9.02
CA GLN A 120 -7.54 -12.49 -9.62
C GLN A 120 -7.39 -11.36 -10.62
N PHE A 121 -6.29 -10.61 -10.51
CA PHE A 121 -5.81 -9.70 -11.56
C PHE A 121 -4.58 -10.29 -12.26
N VAL A 122 -4.25 -9.73 -13.41
CA VAL A 122 -3.03 -10.05 -14.17
C VAL A 122 -2.00 -8.96 -13.89
N THR A 123 -0.80 -9.36 -13.48
CA THR A 123 0.30 -8.42 -13.22
C THR A 123 0.62 -7.59 -14.47
N GLY A 124 0.64 -6.26 -14.30
CA GLY A 124 0.84 -5.28 -15.38
C GLY A 124 -0.44 -4.81 -16.07
N GLN A 125 -1.63 -5.34 -15.73
CA GLN A 125 -2.91 -4.90 -16.25
C GLN A 125 -3.69 -4.12 -15.19
N SER A 126 -4.34 -3.03 -15.59
CA SER A 126 -5.23 -2.26 -14.73
C SER A 126 -6.61 -2.90 -14.61
N PHE A 127 -7.31 -2.63 -13.51
CA PHE A 127 -8.69 -3.02 -13.27
C PHE A 127 -9.40 -1.98 -12.40
N GLU A 128 -10.74 -2.04 -12.39
CA GLU A 128 -11.58 -1.09 -11.67
C GLU A 128 -12.19 -1.72 -10.40
N ILE A 129 -12.27 -0.94 -9.33
CA ILE A 129 -13.07 -1.25 -8.15
C ILE A 129 -13.86 0.01 -7.78
N GLY A 130 -15.19 -0.02 -7.92
CA GLY A 130 -16.02 1.16 -7.68
C GLY A 130 -15.58 2.34 -8.56
N ASP A 131 -15.17 3.43 -7.92
CA ASP A 131 -14.72 4.67 -8.57
C ASP A 131 -13.19 4.82 -8.65
N VAL A 132 -12.43 3.76 -8.42
CA VAL A 132 -10.96 3.78 -8.51
C VAL A 132 -10.44 2.84 -9.60
N THR A 133 -9.37 3.26 -10.29
CA THR A 133 -8.58 2.43 -11.19
C THR A 133 -7.32 1.96 -10.47
N VAL A 134 -7.12 0.67 -10.40
CA VAL A 134 -5.94 0.04 -9.80
C VAL A 134 -4.98 -0.39 -10.91
N GLU A 135 -3.83 0.22 -10.99
CA GLU A 135 -2.70 -0.22 -11.81
C GLU A 135 -1.74 -0.99 -10.92
N ASN A 136 -1.42 -2.22 -11.29
CA ASN A 136 -0.45 -3.05 -10.59
C ASN A 136 0.76 -3.30 -11.51
N PHE A 137 1.93 -3.51 -10.91
CA PHE A 137 3.17 -3.74 -11.63
C PHE A 137 4.17 -4.51 -10.77
N SER A 138 5.00 -5.35 -11.39
CA SER A 138 6.01 -6.13 -10.67
C SER A 138 7.03 -5.24 -9.98
N VAL A 139 7.40 -5.62 -8.77
CA VAL A 139 8.52 -5.05 -8.01
C VAL A 139 9.55 -6.15 -7.69
N PRO A 140 10.84 -5.83 -7.59
CA PRO A 140 11.86 -6.83 -7.27
C PRO A 140 11.85 -7.15 -5.77
N HIS A 141 11.28 -8.30 -5.40
CA HIS A 141 11.25 -8.84 -4.04
C HIS A 141 11.28 -10.37 -4.06
N ASP A 142 11.64 -11.01 -2.95
CA ASP A 142 11.75 -12.48 -2.84
C ASP A 142 10.40 -13.14 -2.49
N ALA A 143 9.39 -12.86 -3.31
CA ALA A 143 8.05 -13.43 -3.26
C ALA A 143 7.67 -14.07 -4.61
N GLN A 144 6.51 -14.71 -4.72
CA GLN A 144 6.10 -15.45 -5.92
C GLN A 144 5.89 -14.54 -7.14
N ASP A 145 5.15 -13.46 -6.99
CA ASP A 145 4.94 -12.42 -8.02
C ASP A 145 4.56 -11.11 -7.31
N PRO A 146 5.51 -10.45 -6.64
CA PRO A 146 5.26 -9.27 -5.85
C PRO A 146 4.95 -8.06 -6.72
N VAL A 147 3.94 -7.27 -6.29
CA VAL A 147 3.49 -6.09 -7.03
C VAL A 147 3.46 -4.84 -6.16
N GLY A 148 3.72 -3.69 -6.79
CA GLY A 148 3.33 -2.39 -6.30
C GLY A 148 2.00 -1.94 -6.93
N PHE A 149 1.39 -0.92 -6.35
CA PHE A 149 0.14 -0.35 -6.84
C PHE A 149 0.26 1.15 -7.11
N HIS A 150 -0.41 1.59 -8.17
CA HIS A 150 -0.82 2.97 -8.37
C HIS A 150 -2.35 2.98 -8.41
N VAL A 151 -2.97 3.48 -7.34
CA VAL A 151 -4.42 3.61 -7.26
C VAL A 151 -4.79 5.01 -7.69
N ARG A 152 -5.48 5.12 -8.83
CA ARG A 152 -5.97 6.38 -9.39
C ARG A 152 -7.37 6.66 -8.89
N THR A 153 -7.58 7.87 -8.47
CA THR A 153 -8.88 8.41 -8.05
C THR A 153 -9.17 9.71 -8.80
N ALA A 154 -10.35 10.24 -8.62
CA ALA A 154 -10.69 11.52 -9.23
C ALA A 154 -9.95 12.73 -8.60
N ASP A 155 -9.33 12.56 -7.41
CA ASP A 155 -8.57 13.63 -6.72
C ASP A 155 -7.07 13.54 -6.94
N GLY A 156 -6.59 12.42 -7.51
CA GLY A 156 -5.18 12.16 -7.75
C GLY A 156 -4.84 10.69 -7.61
N GLY A 157 -3.55 10.36 -7.55
CA GLY A 157 -3.06 9.00 -7.43
C GLY A 157 -2.35 8.73 -6.10
N VAL A 158 -2.48 7.50 -5.61
CA VAL A 158 -1.70 6.97 -4.48
C VAL A 158 -0.80 5.86 -4.98
N GLY A 159 0.52 6.01 -4.80
CA GLY A 159 1.52 4.97 -5.06
C GLY A 159 1.78 4.16 -3.80
N VAL A 160 1.88 2.83 -3.94
CA VAL A 160 2.25 1.92 -2.85
C VAL A 160 3.41 1.06 -3.31
N LEU A 161 4.57 1.27 -2.71
CA LEU A 161 5.84 0.60 -2.99
C LEU A 161 6.42 0.07 -1.68
N THR A 162 5.95 -1.08 -1.24
CA THR A 162 6.49 -1.79 -0.09
C THR A 162 7.21 -3.05 -0.55
N ASP A 163 8.20 -3.48 0.21
CA ASP A 163 8.95 -4.71 -0.05
C ASP A 163 9.56 -4.75 -1.45
N LEU A 164 10.56 -3.92 -1.65
CA LEU A 164 11.32 -3.92 -2.90
C LEU A 164 12.81 -3.67 -2.65
N GLY A 165 13.66 -4.54 -3.16
CA GLY A 165 15.11 -4.40 -3.00
C GLY A 165 15.73 -3.34 -3.92
N GLN A 166 14.99 -2.88 -4.93
CA GLN A 166 15.45 -1.86 -5.87
C GLN A 166 14.27 -1.08 -6.47
N ALA A 167 14.27 0.24 -6.34
CA ALA A 167 13.38 1.14 -7.05
C ALA A 167 13.87 1.34 -8.50
N THR A 168 13.57 0.38 -9.37
CA THR A 168 14.00 0.42 -10.77
C THR A 168 13.34 1.58 -11.51
N ARG A 169 13.95 2.04 -12.63
CA ARG A 169 13.35 3.08 -13.48
C ARG A 169 11.90 2.73 -13.89
N LEU A 170 11.64 1.46 -14.20
CA LEU A 170 10.29 1.01 -14.56
C LEU A 170 9.31 1.17 -13.40
N VAL A 171 9.70 0.79 -12.18
CA VAL A 171 8.88 0.97 -10.97
C VAL A 171 8.57 2.45 -10.75
N LEU A 172 9.59 3.33 -10.85
CA LEU A 172 9.41 4.77 -10.67
C LEU A 172 8.47 5.37 -11.73
N GLU A 173 8.58 4.95 -12.99
CA GLU A 173 7.67 5.41 -14.06
C GLU A 173 6.20 4.99 -13.81
N ARG A 174 5.96 3.83 -13.18
CA ARG A 174 4.60 3.37 -12.85
C ARG A 174 3.91 4.22 -11.77
N VAL A 175 4.66 4.80 -10.86
CA VAL A 175 4.13 5.69 -9.82
C VAL A 175 4.36 7.18 -10.13
N ARG A 176 4.86 7.51 -11.32
CA ARG A 176 5.00 8.89 -11.74
C ARG A 176 3.63 9.57 -11.81
N GLY A 177 3.53 10.76 -11.24
CA GLY A 177 2.29 11.55 -11.24
C GLY A 177 1.33 11.23 -10.07
N VAL A 178 1.72 10.40 -9.10
CA VAL A 178 0.94 10.25 -7.86
C VAL A 178 0.97 11.53 -7.02
N SER A 179 -0.08 11.75 -6.24
CA SER A 179 -0.18 12.86 -5.28
C SER A 179 0.33 12.47 -3.90
N ALA A 180 0.21 11.18 -3.55
CA ALA A 180 0.76 10.59 -2.34
C ALA A 180 1.53 9.30 -2.68
N LEU A 181 2.65 9.08 -1.99
CA LEU A 181 3.49 7.90 -2.15
C LEU A 181 3.74 7.26 -0.80
N PHE A 182 3.35 6.00 -0.63
CA PHE A 182 3.82 5.14 0.44
C PHE A 182 4.97 4.29 -0.11
N ILE A 183 6.17 4.44 0.46
CA ILE A 183 7.39 3.78 -0.02
C ILE A 183 8.19 3.21 1.14
N GLU A 184 8.80 2.06 0.90
CA GLU A 184 9.71 1.42 1.83
C GLU A 184 10.95 2.29 2.12
N ALA A 185 11.35 2.34 3.39
CA ALA A 185 12.63 2.83 3.88
C ALA A 185 13.10 1.87 4.98
N ASN A 186 13.61 0.69 4.57
CA ASN A 186 13.76 -0.43 5.49
C ASN A 186 14.92 -0.24 6.45
N TYR A 187 16.11 0.07 5.97
CA TYR A 187 17.29 0.07 6.80
C TYR A 187 18.24 1.25 6.52
N ASP A 188 18.92 1.66 7.58
CA ASP A 188 20.17 2.41 7.47
C ASP A 188 21.33 1.44 7.22
N LEU A 189 22.18 1.77 6.25
CA LEU A 189 23.27 0.87 5.83
C LEU A 189 24.28 0.63 6.94
N ASN A 190 24.64 1.66 7.71
CA ASN A 190 25.61 1.56 8.78
C ASN A 190 25.07 0.70 9.93
N LEU A 191 23.81 0.97 10.35
CA LEU A 191 23.16 0.16 11.39
C LEU A 191 23.02 -1.30 10.97
N LEU A 192 22.72 -1.59 9.69
CA LEU A 192 22.66 -2.97 9.21
C LEU A 192 24.05 -3.62 9.20
N GLN A 193 25.09 -2.91 8.80
CA GLN A 193 26.45 -3.45 8.78
C GLN A 193 26.98 -3.72 10.18
N GLU A 194 26.69 -2.85 11.12
CA GLU A 194 27.13 -2.95 12.53
C GLU A 194 26.29 -3.94 13.35
N ASP A 195 25.11 -4.35 12.90
CA ASP A 195 24.26 -5.31 13.62
C ASP A 195 24.95 -6.66 13.79
N THR A 196 25.33 -6.98 15.02
CA THR A 196 26.02 -8.24 15.37
C THR A 196 25.07 -9.44 15.50
N ARG A 197 23.76 -9.23 15.54
CA ARG A 197 22.76 -10.29 15.72
C ARG A 197 22.44 -11.04 14.44
N ARG A 198 22.60 -10.39 13.26
CA ARG A 198 22.31 -10.98 11.97
C ARG A 198 23.56 -11.56 11.34
N PRO A 199 23.55 -12.86 10.94
CA PRO A 199 24.59 -13.45 10.09
C PRO A 199 24.77 -12.65 8.80
N TRP A 200 25.99 -12.63 8.26
CA TRP A 200 26.32 -11.90 7.04
C TRP A 200 25.42 -12.27 5.85
N ALA A 201 25.09 -13.57 5.69
CA ALA A 201 24.20 -14.03 4.63
C ALA A 201 22.79 -13.38 4.69
N ILE A 202 22.28 -13.12 5.89
CA ILE A 202 21.00 -12.42 6.07
C ILE A 202 21.13 -10.93 5.70
N LYS A 203 22.24 -10.29 6.06
CA LYS A 203 22.49 -8.90 5.66
C LYS A 203 22.60 -8.78 4.14
N GLN A 204 23.32 -9.72 3.48
CA GLN A 204 23.43 -9.76 2.01
C GLN A 204 22.05 -9.96 1.35
N ARG A 205 21.19 -10.81 1.90
CA ARG A 205 19.80 -10.98 1.41
C ARG A 205 19.01 -9.66 1.53
N ILE A 206 19.07 -9.00 2.68
CA ILE A 206 18.39 -7.71 2.91
C ILE A 206 18.88 -6.66 1.88
N MET A 207 20.17 -6.56 1.65
CA MET A 207 20.79 -5.61 0.71
C MET A 207 20.68 -6.01 -0.78
N SER A 208 20.12 -7.19 -1.07
CA SER A 208 20.04 -7.68 -2.45
C SER A 208 18.97 -6.95 -3.27
N ARG A 209 19.01 -7.12 -4.60
CA ARG A 209 17.95 -6.61 -5.51
C ARG A 209 16.54 -7.08 -5.16
N HIS A 210 16.42 -8.23 -4.50
CA HIS A 210 15.16 -8.83 -4.09
C HIS A 210 14.94 -8.75 -2.57
N GLY A 211 15.77 -7.97 -1.87
CA GLY A 211 15.62 -7.70 -0.44
C GLY A 211 14.74 -6.48 -0.18
N HIS A 212 15.34 -5.46 0.43
CA HIS A 212 14.66 -4.26 0.90
C HIS A 212 15.43 -2.98 0.52
N LEU A 213 14.75 -1.82 0.47
CA LEU A 213 15.37 -0.53 0.18
C LEU A 213 16.12 0.02 1.40
N ALA A 214 17.35 0.45 1.16
CA ALA A 214 18.07 1.32 2.09
C ALA A 214 17.47 2.72 2.10
N ASN A 215 17.60 3.45 3.21
CA ASN A 215 17.15 4.85 3.33
C ASN A 215 17.70 5.74 2.21
N SER A 216 18.97 5.55 1.82
CA SER A 216 19.59 6.28 0.72
C SER A 216 18.93 6.00 -0.63
N SER A 217 18.61 4.73 -0.92
CA SER A 217 17.92 4.35 -2.16
C SER A 217 16.48 4.87 -2.20
N THR A 218 15.81 4.91 -1.05
CA THR A 218 14.49 5.55 -0.91
C THR A 218 14.59 7.05 -1.19
N ALA A 219 15.59 7.73 -0.64
CA ALA A 219 15.83 9.15 -0.85
C ALA A 219 16.06 9.47 -2.35
N GLU A 220 16.87 8.67 -3.05
CA GLU A 220 17.07 8.78 -4.50
C GLU A 220 15.78 8.56 -5.29
N ALA A 221 14.98 7.55 -4.92
CA ALA A 221 13.70 7.26 -5.56
C ALA A 221 12.72 8.42 -5.41
N VAL A 222 12.62 8.98 -4.19
CA VAL A 222 11.75 10.13 -3.90
C VAL A 222 12.21 11.38 -4.64
N GLU A 223 13.51 11.68 -4.68
CA GLU A 223 14.06 12.79 -5.47
C GLU A 223 13.65 12.68 -6.95
N ASN A 224 13.76 11.49 -7.55
CA ASN A 224 13.37 11.24 -8.93
C ASN A 224 11.86 11.45 -9.20
N LEU A 225 11.01 11.31 -8.19
CA LEU A 225 9.56 11.46 -8.28
C LEU A 225 9.07 12.84 -7.87
N ALA A 226 9.90 13.65 -7.24
CA ALA A 226 9.53 14.92 -6.61
C ALA A 226 9.22 16.07 -7.60
N ASN A 227 9.37 15.84 -8.90
CA ASN A 227 9.11 16.82 -9.97
C ASN A 227 7.69 16.65 -10.51
N GLY A 228 6.68 17.14 -9.86
CA GLY A 228 5.33 17.04 -10.44
C GLY A 228 4.21 17.18 -9.42
N THR A 229 3.32 16.20 -9.39
CA THR A 229 2.09 16.22 -8.59
C THR A 229 2.29 15.69 -7.17
N LEU A 230 3.41 15.02 -6.88
CA LEU A 230 3.71 14.47 -5.55
C LEU A 230 3.73 15.60 -4.49
N ARG A 231 3.00 15.36 -3.40
CA ARG A 231 2.89 16.29 -2.26
C ARG A 231 3.17 15.62 -0.94
N ASN A 232 2.80 14.34 -0.81
CA ASN A 232 2.86 13.61 0.44
C ASN A 232 3.66 12.32 0.26
N ILE A 233 4.56 12.06 1.19
CA ILE A 233 5.36 10.83 1.26
C ILE A 233 5.13 10.21 2.62
N VAL A 234 4.87 8.91 2.63
CA VAL A 234 4.89 8.11 3.85
C VAL A 234 6.00 7.09 3.71
N LEU A 235 7.01 7.18 4.54
CA LEU A 235 8.06 6.18 4.66
C LEU A 235 7.55 5.02 5.52
N GLY A 236 7.78 3.79 5.08
CA GLY A 236 7.28 2.62 5.79
C GLY A 236 8.21 1.42 5.73
N HIS A 237 7.74 0.32 6.28
CA HIS A 237 8.45 -0.96 6.36
C HIS A 237 9.84 -0.86 6.99
N LEU A 238 9.96 -0.01 8.03
CA LEU A 238 11.21 0.20 8.74
C LEU A 238 11.63 -1.06 9.51
N SER A 239 12.89 -1.44 9.39
CA SER A 239 13.52 -2.46 10.22
C SER A 239 13.53 -2.00 11.68
N ARG A 240 13.03 -2.84 12.57
CA ARG A 240 13.00 -2.55 14.01
C ARG A 240 14.39 -2.34 14.59
N ASP A 241 15.39 -3.02 14.05
CA ASP A 241 16.73 -3.10 14.64
C ASP A 241 17.77 -2.26 13.88
N CYS A 242 17.53 -2.03 12.58
CA CYS A 242 18.51 -1.38 11.70
C CYS A 242 17.96 -0.08 11.09
N ASN A 243 16.98 0.53 11.75
CA ASN A 243 16.43 1.84 11.37
C ASN A 243 15.70 2.50 12.53
N THR A 244 15.46 3.81 12.40
CA THR A 244 14.51 4.57 13.22
C THR A 244 13.71 5.53 12.34
N PRO A 245 12.52 5.99 12.78
CA PRO A 245 11.76 6.99 12.06
C PRO A 245 12.55 8.26 11.75
N GLU A 246 13.40 8.69 12.68
CA GLU A 246 14.20 9.90 12.56
C GLU A 246 15.26 9.74 11.47
N ILE A 247 16.04 8.65 11.50
CA ILE A 247 17.10 8.36 10.51
C ILE A 247 16.51 8.21 9.10
N ALA A 248 15.38 7.49 8.95
CA ALA A 248 14.73 7.34 7.67
C ALA A 248 14.22 8.68 7.10
N LYS A 249 13.60 9.51 7.96
CA LYS A 249 13.09 10.82 7.58
C LYS A 249 14.20 11.78 7.22
N GLU A 250 15.28 11.82 8.01
CA GLU A 250 16.44 12.69 7.82
C GLU A 250 17.13 12.39 6.49
N ALA A 251 17.38 11.11 6.18
CA ALA A 251 18.01 10.71 4.92
C ALA A 251 17.23 11.19 3.68
N VAL A 252 15.89 11.13 3.71
CA VAL A 252 15.07 11.62 2.61
C VAL A 252 15.02 13.15 2.60
N ALA A 253 14.85 13.80 3.75
CA ALA A 253 14.76 15.24 3.85
C ALA A 253 16.05 15.95 3.41
N GLU A 254 17.22 15.44 3.83
CA GLU A 254 18.52 15.97 3.40
C GLU A 254 18.71 15.87 1.89
N LYS A 255 18.35 14.73 1.29
CA LYS A 255 18.46 14.51 -0.15
C LYS A 255 17.59 15.50 -0.93
N LEU A 256 16.35 15.70 -0.49
CA LEU A 256 15.44 16.66 -1.10
C LEU A 256 15.92 18.11 -0.94
N LEU A 257 16.44 18.46 0.24
CA LEU A 257 17.00 19.79 0.46
C LEU A 257 18.19 20.07 -0.45
N GLN A 258 19.10 19.10 -0.64
CA GLN A 258 20.22 19.18 -1.57
C GLN A 258 19.77 19.39 -3.03
N ALA A 259 18.62 18.85 -3.39
CA ALA A 259 18.00 19.02 -4.69
C ALA A 259 17.15 20.32 -4.82
N GLY A 260 17.05 21.13 -3.75
CA GLY A 260 16.24 22.35 -3.71
C GLY A 260 14.72 22.08 -3.64
N ILE A 261 14.32 20.93 -3.11
CA ILE A 261 12.92 20.49 -2.99
C ILE A 261 12.52 20.57 -1.51
N ASP A 262 11.65 21.50 -1.16
CA ASP A 262 11.20 21.77 0.22
C ASP A 262 9.67 21.66 0.40
N SER A 263 8.94 21.40 -0.67
CA SER A 263 7.47 21.43 -0.70
C SER A 263 6.79 20.12 -0.37
N LEU A 264 7.55 19.05 -0.08
CA LEU A 264 7.01 17.72 0.16
C LEU A 264 6.81 17.47 1.66
N ARG A 265 5.63 17.00 2.03
CA ARG A 265 5.37 16.48 3.36
C ARG A 265 5.93 15.07 3.48
N ILE A 266 6.75 14.81 4.51
CA ILE A 266 7.34 13.51 4.81
C ILE A 266 6.84 13.04 6.17
N ASP A 267 6.03 12.00 6.16
CA ASP A 267 5.59 11.26 7.34
C ASP A 267 6.29 9.90 7.40
N VAL A 268 6.40 9.33 8.60
CA VAL A 268 6.95 7.99 8.80
C VAL A 268 5.91 7.12 9.48
N SER A 269 5.61 5.99 8.86
CA SER A 269 4.73 4.99 9.43
C SER A 269 5.49 4.11 10.42
N THR A 270 4.84 3.75 11.49
CA THR A 270 5.35 2.84 12.50
C THR A 270 4.44 1.64 12.68
N GLN A 271 4.95 0.61 13.36
CA GLN A 271 4.15 -0.56 13.72
C GLN A 271 3.09 -0.26 14.79
N ALA A 272 3.27 0.81 15.56
CA ALA A 272 2.47 1.07 16.77
C ALA A 272 1.13 1.74 16.47
N ASN A 273 1.12 2.77 15.62
CA ASN A 273 -0.03 3.65 15.40
C ASN A 273 -0.26 3.92 13.92
N PRO A 274 -1.51 4.20 13.51
CA PRO A 274 -1.78 4.76 12.18
C PRO A 274 -1.09 6.11 11.99
N THR A 275 -0.76 6.43 10.74
CA THR A 275 -0.34 7.77 10.35
C THR A 275 -1.51 8.76 10.42
N GLU A 276 -1.21 10.04 10.35
CA GLU A 276 -2.24 11.02 10.00
C GLU A 276 -2.80 10.68 8.61
N THR A 277 -4.09 10.97 8.43
CA THR A 277 -4.77 10.77 7.15
C THR A 277 -4.33 11.83 6.15
N ILE A 278 -3.84 11.40 5.00
CA ILE A 278 -3.58 12.25 3.85
C ILE A 278 -4.89 12.45 3.11
N THR A 279 -5.22 13.69 2.79
CA THR A 279 -6.34 14.06 1.90
C THR A 279 -5.75 14.57 0.59
N LEU A 280 -6.18 13.99 -0.55
CA LEU A 280 -5.72 14.38 -1.89
C LEU A 280 -6.54 15.56 -2.42
#